data_48edcdcf464505e22278630f0167a8d0
#
_entry.id   48edcdcf464505e22278630f0167a8d0
#
_cell.length_a   1.000
_cell.length_b   1.000
_cell.length_c   1.000
_cell.angle_alpha   90.00
_cell.angle_beta   90.00
_cell.angle_gamma   90.00
#
_symmetry.space_group_name_H-M   'P 1'
#
loop_
_entity.id
_entity.type
_entity.pdbx_description
1 polymer ?
#
loop_
_entity_poly.entity_id
_entity_poly.type
_entity_poly.pdbx_seq_one_letter_code
_entity_poly.pdbx_strand_id
1 'polypeptide(L)'
;MSTCAYCEAAAAVRRGAGAAWDVYLFACPECLNVSLLRNRSNGIWAERLETEPDIREVLPPGSVPAEILGRIRKAADDLPLLPEVCQRVVALAHDPLSTMADIANAINQDPVVATKVLRLANSVAFGGTQEISSLDQACTRLGLKELVRTVQAIAYSGLYRSTKPSVRETLQMLWRHTVATSEAAHELARIRCPESADEMFMAGLVHDLGAVLLINIIAHSPVTSASRLRTEREAAHDFEVKYHALAGIHVVSERNLPNTYAFTTFFHPNPADVPAEEHREAVLLVRAAERLAETCGYGFDGGLEPVSADDPDLAELGLSAEDLERLQAQVSGAVESLLDVVSV
;
A
#
# COMPACT_ATOMS: atom_id res chain seq x y z
N MET A 1 19.19 -17.15 -16.11
CA MET A 1 18.26 -17.17 -14.99
C MET A 1 19.00 -16.65 -13.79
N SER A 2 18.46 -15.66 -13.12
CA SER A 2 19.03 -15.20 -11.85
C SER A 2 18.59 -16.14 -10.72
N THR A 3 19.39 -16.21 -9.68
CA THR A 3 19.10 -16.98 -8.47
C THR A 3 19.05 -16.02 -7.29
N CYS A 4 18.38 -16.43 -6.21
CA CYS A 4 18.39 -15.67 -4.95
C CYS A 4 19.80 -15.51 -4.42
N ALA A 5 20.17 -14.30 -3.99
CA ALA A 5 21.52 -14.02 -3.46
C ALA A 5 21.83 -14.71 -2.12
N TYR A 6 20.82 -15.26 -1.44
CA TYR A 6 20.94 -15.89 -0.13
C TYR A 6 20.87 -17.42 -0.15
N CYS A 7 20.01 -18.02 -0.99
CA CYS A 7 19.79 -19.47 -0.97
C CYS A 7 19.90 -20.14 -2.35
N GLU A 8 20.30 -19.39 -3.37
CA GLU A 8 20.49 -19.87 -4.75
C GLU A 8 19.20 -20.42 -5.44
N ALA A 9 18.04 -20.34 -4.81
CA ALA A 9 16.78 -20.72 -5.42
C ALA A 9 16.52 -19.88 -6.69
N ALA A 10 15.90 -20.47 -7.70
CA ALA A 10 15.64 -19.80 -8.97
C ALA A 10 14.75 -18.55 -8.77
N ALA A 11 15.22 -17.41 -9.21
CA ALA A 11 14.47 -16.17 -9.20
C ALA A 11 13.64 -16.07 -10.47
N ALA A 12 12.33 -16.21 -10.34
CA ALA A 12 11.41 -15.94 -11.44
C ALA A 12 11.12 -14.43 -11.51
N VAL A 13 11.92 -13.72 -12.30
CA VAL A 13 11.61 -12.31 -12.59
C VAL A 13 10.50 -12.27 -13.62
N ARG A 14 9.29 -12.01 -13.20
CA ARG A 14 8.19 -11.66 -14.10
C ARG A 14 8.31 -10.19 -14.44
N ARG A 15 8.64 -9.89 -15.69
CA ARG A 15 8.64 -8.53 -16.21
C ARG A 15 7.19 -8.06 -16.28
N GLY A 16 6.80 -7.10 -15.42
CA GLY A 16 5.56 -6.37 -15.61
C GLY A 16 5.57 -5.64 -16.95
N ALA A 17 4.42 -5.47 -17.57
CA ALA A 17 4.27 -4.63 -18.75
C ALA A 17 4.50 -3.17 -18.33
N GLY A 18 5.66 -2.62 -18.61
CA GLY A 18 6.06 -1.26 -18.25
C GLY A 18 7.53 -1.01 -18.52
N ALA A 19 8.04 0.13 -18.14
CA ALA A 19 9.40 0.56 -18.36
C ALA A 19 10.45 -0.50 -17.97
N ALA A 20 11.49 -0.64 -18.77
CA ALA A 20 12.63 -1.49 -18.46
C ALA A 20 13.44 -0.82 -17.34
N TRP A 21 13.16 -1.14 -16.10
CA TRP A 21 13.98 -0.74 -14.97
C TRP A 21 15.30 -1.51 -14.98
N ASP A 22 16.36 -0.87 -14.57
CA ASP A 22 17.67 -1.52 -14.46
C ASP A 22 17.83 -2.29 -13.14
N VAL A 23 16.94 -2.02 -12.18
CA VAL A 23 16.99 -2.57 -10.81
C VAL A 23 15.61 -3.04 -10.36
N TYR A 24 15.56 -4.24 -9.74
CA TYR A 24 14.32 -4.86 -9.23
C TYR A 24 14.55 -5.41 -7.83
N LEU A 25 13.50 -5.42 -7.00
CA LEU A 25 13.49 -6.20 -5.77
C LEU A 25 12.89 -7.59 -6.03
N PHE A 26 13.51 -8.60 -5.45
CA PHE A 26 13.06 -9.99 -5.51
C PHE A 26 12.92 -10.54 -4.10
N ALA A 27 11.68 -10.77 -3.68
CA ALA A 27 11.37 -11.47 -2.45
C ALA A 27 11.42 -12.98 -2.70
N CYS A 28 12.39 -13.67 -2.07
CA CYS A 28 12.59 -15.10 -2.30
C CYS A 28 11.52 -15.92 -1.57
N PRO A 29 10.73 -16.74 -2.27
CA PRO A 29 9.69 -17.55 -1.63
C PRO A 29 10.27 -18.70 -0.77
N GLU A 30 11.53 -19.08 -0.98
CA GLU A 30 12.16 -20.21 -0.27
C GLU A 30 12.82 -19.80 1.05
N CYS A 31 13.53 -18.66 1.06
CA CYS A 31 14.26 -18.21 2.25
C CYS A 31 13.72 -16.91 2.86
N LEU A 32 12.70 -16.31 2.27
CA LEU A 32 12.07 -15.06 2.68
C LEU A 32 12.95 -13.80 2.61
N ASN A 33 14.23 -13.94 2.26
CA ASN A 33 15.11 -12.79 2.09
C ASN A 33 14.78 -12.00 0.81
N VAL A 34 15.07 -10.71 0.83
CA VAL A 34 14.93 -9.82 -0.32
C VAL A 34 16.28 -9.62 -0.99
N SER A 35 16.34 -9.81 -2.29
CA SER A 35 17.53 -9.60 -3.12
C SER A 35 17.31 -8.44 -4.06
N LEU A 36 18.37 -7.67 -4.34
CA LEU A 36 18.39 -6.69 -5.40
C LEU A 36 18.80 -7.37 -6.71
N LEU A 37 17.98 -7.27 -7.74
CA LEU A 37 18.29 -7.77 -9.07
C LEU A 37 18.66 -6.62 -9.96
N ARG A 38 19.88 -6.63 -10.52
CA ARG A 38 20.35 -5.64 -11.49
C ARG A 38 20.37 -6.22 -12.89
N ASN A 39 19.77 -5.51 -13.83
CA ASN A 39 19.84 -5.82 -15.25
C ASN A 39 21.14 -5.23 -15.83
N ARG A 40 22.06 -6.08 -16.27
CA ARG A 40 23.32 -5.70 -16.88
C ARG A 40 23.40 -6.26 -18.30
N SER A 41 24.29 -5.74 -19.13
CA SER A 41 24.47 -6.15 -20.54
C SER A 41 24.69 -7.66 -20.74
N ASN A 42 25.17 -8.36 -19.71
CA ASN A 42 25.47 -9.80 -19.72
C ASN A 42 24.44 -10.64 -18.92
N GLY A 43 23.34 -10.05 -18.46
CA GLY A 43 22.27 -10.76 -17.74
C GLY A 43 21.78 -10.06 -16.47
N ILE A 44 20.95 -10.76 -15.70
CA ILE A 44 20.41 -10.27 -14.42
C ILE A 44 21.24 -10.88 -13.29
N TRP A 45 21.74 -10.03 -12.41
CA TRP A 45 22.57 -10.40 -11.25
C TRP A 45 21.81 -10.13 -9.98
N ALA A 46 21.84 -11.09 -9.04
CA ALA A 46 21.27 -10.94 -7.72
C ALA A 46 22.36 -10.52 -6.73
N GLU A 47 22.07 -9.48 -5.98
CA GLU A 47 22.93 -8.91 -4.94
C GLU A 47 22.18 -8.94 -3.60
N ARG A 48 22.92 -9.17 -2.49
CA ARG A 48 22.36 -9.01 -1.15
C ARG A 48 22.15 -7.52 -0.88
N LEU A 49 21.08 -7.20 -0.14
CA LEU A 49 20.92 -5.85 0.40
C LEU A 49 21.89 -5.71 1.58
N GLU A 50 22.77 -4.70 1.53
CA GLU A 50 23.81 -4.50 2.57
C GLU A 50 23.21 -4.14 3.93
N THR A 51 22.05 -3.48 3.91
CA THR A 51 21.32 -3.04 5.13
C THR A 51 20.47 -4.14 5.75
N GLU A 52 20.18 -5.22 5.01
CA GLU A 52 19.30 -6.29 5.46
C GLU A 52 20.06 -7.54 5.85
N PRO A 53 20.00 -7.97 7.13
CA PRO A 53 20.60 -9.22 7.54
C PRO A 53 19.88 -10.43 6.92
N ASP A 54 20.59 -11.55 6.79
CA ASP A 54 19.94 -12.81 6.42
C ASP A 54 18.91 -13.17 7.51
N ILE A 55 17.64 -13.20 7.13
CA ILE A 55 16.54 -13.43 8.08
C ILE A 55 16.67 -14.76 8.82
N ARG A 56 17.33 -15.76 8.23
CA ARG A 56 17.59 -17.07 8.83
C ARG A 56 18.63 -17.00 9.94
N GLU A 57 19.52 -16.00 9.89
CA GLU A 57 20.54 -15.77 10.93
C GLU A 57 19.95 -14.98 12.10
N VAL A 58 19.01 -14.08 11.83
CA VAL A 58 18.38 -13.22 12.85
C VAL A 58 17.28 -13.95 13.62
N LEU A 59 16.61 -14.90 12.98
CA LEU A 59 15.47 -15.63 13.57
C LEU A 59 15.83 -17.11 13.81
N PRO A 60 16.06 -17.49 15.06
CA PRO A 60 16.35 -18.89 15.40
C PRO A 60 15.22 -19.83 14.92
N PRO A 61 15.56 -20.98 14.31
CA PRO A 61 14.56 -21.98 13.94
C PRO A 61 13.70 -22.39 15.14
N GLY A 62 12.38 -22.46 14.94
CA GLY A 62 11.43 -22.82 16.00
C GLY A 62 11.06 -21.67 16.94
N SER A 63 11.58 -20.45 16.73
CA SER A 63 11.05 -19.26 17.40
C SER A 63 9.68 -18.86 16.84
N VAL A 64 8.86 -18.18 17.66
CA VAL A 64 7.53 -17.68 17.22
C VAL A 64 7.65 -16.78 15.99
N PRO A 65 8.60 -15.83 15.90
CA PRO A 65 8.79 -15.02 14.71
C PRO A 65 9.09 -15.85 13.45
N ALA A 66 9.98 -16.84 13.53
CA ALA A 66 10.31 -17.70 12.40
C ALA A 66 9.08 -18.50 11.91
N GLU A 67 8.23 -18.97 12.83
CA GLU A 67 7.00 -19.68 12.49
C GLU A 67 5.99 -18.77 11.80
N ILE A 68 5.82 -17.53 12.28
CA ILE A 68 4.92 -16.53 11.67
C ILE A 68 5.41 -16.17 10.27
N LEU A 69 6.70 -15.87 10.11
CA LEU A 69 7.29 -15.52 8.81
C LEU A 69 7.18 -16.68 7.81
N GLY A 70 7.34 -17.93 8.28
CA GLY A 70 7.14 -19.11 7.43
C GLY A 70 5.72 -19.27 6.88
N ARG A 71 4.73 -18.56 7.43
CA ARG A 71 3.34 -18.54 6.93
C ARG A 71 3.07 -17.42 5.92
N ILE A 72 3.97 -16.44 5.77
CA ILE A 72 3.76 -15.27 4.92
C ILE A 72 3.42 -15.69 3.50
N ARG A 73 4.18 -16.62 2.90
CA ARG A 73 3.97 -17.06 1.53
C ARG A 73 2.56 -17.58 1.32
N LYS A 74 2.14 -18.55 2.14
CA LYS A 74 0.79 -19.12 2.04
C LYS A 74 -0.29 -18.08 2.26
N ALA A 75 -0.10 -17.20 3.25
CA ALA A 75 -1.06 -16.16 3.55
C ALA A 75 -1.13 -15.10 2.45
N ALA A 76 -0.01 -14.80 1.77
CA ALA A 76 0.01 -13.92 0.60
C ALA A 76 -0.76 -14.52 -0.59
N ASP A 77 -0.60 -15.84 -0.82
CA ASP A 77 -1.37 -16.58 -1.83
C ASP A 77 -2.88 -16.59 -1.50
N ASP A 78 -3.22 -16.74 -0.21
CA ASP A 78 -4.60 -16.83 0.28
C ASP A 78 -5.31 -15.45 0.37
N LEU A 79 -4.60 -14.33 0.18
CA LEU A 79 -5.23 -13.00 0.18
C LEU A 79 -6.30 -12.92 -0.92
N PRO A 80 -7.49 -12.37 -0.63
CA PRO A 80 -8.54 -12.21 -1.62
C PRO A 80 -8.05 -11.48 -2.88
N LEU A 81 -8.49 -11.93 -4.04
CA LEU A 81 -8.29 -11.20 -5.28
C LEU A 81 -9.12 -9.92 -5.24
N LEU A 82 -8.61 -8.87 -5.87
CA LEU A 82 -9.39 -7.66 -6.09
C LEU A 82 -10.63 -7.99 -6.92
N PRO A 83 -11.79 -7.37 -6.63
CA PRO A 83 -13.01 -7.60 -7.40
C PRO A 83 -12.75 -7.43 -8.90
N GLU A 84 -13.30 -8.33 -9.72
CA GLU A 84 -13.10 -8.32 -11.17
C GLU A 84 -13.52 -6.99 -11.80
N VAL A 85 -14.61 -6.40 -11.31
CA VAL A 85 -15.08 -5.09 -11.75
C VAL A 85 -14.02 -4.00 -11.55
N CYS A 86 -13.31 -4.02 -10.42
CA CYS A 86 -12.27 -3.04 -10.14
C CYS A 86 -11.06 -3.21 -11.06
N GLN A 87 -10.64 -4.47 -11.31
CA GLN A 87 -9.58 -4.75 -12.28
C GLN A 87 -9.97 -4.28 -13.69
N ARG A 88 -11.22 -4.52 -14.09
CA ARG A 88 -11.74 -4.11 -15.39
C ARG A 88 -11.81 -2.59 -15.54
N VAL A 89 -12.26 -1.85 -14.52
CA VAL A 89 -12.27 -0.38 -14.52
C VAL A 89 -10.88 0.19 -14.70
N VAL A 90 -9.89 -0.33 -13.96
CA VAL A 90 -8.50 0.10 -14.10
C VAL A 90 -7.96 -0.19 -15.50
N ALA A 91 -8.24 -1.37 -16.06
CA ALA A 91 -7.83 -1.72 -17.43
C ALA A 91 -8.45 -0.79 -18.49
N LEU A 92 -9.76 -0.51 -18.38
CA LEU A 92 -10.45 0.43 -19.27
C LEU A 92 -9.90 1.84 -19.17
N ALA A 93 -9.54 2.30 -17.97
CA ALA A 93 -8.97 3.62 -17.76
C ALA A 93 -7.60 3.83 -18.45
N HIS A 94 -6.86 2.75 -18.68
CA HIS A 94 -5.58 2.77 -19.40
C HIS A 94 -5.70 2.49 -20.90
N ASP A 95 -6.88 2.10 -21.39
CA ASP A 95 -7.11 1.87 -22.80
C ASP A 95 -7.53 3.19 -23.48
N PRO A 96 -6.72 3.74 -24.41
CA PRO A 96 -7.03 4.99 -25.10
C PRO A 96 -8.30 4.94 -25.98
N LEU A 97 -8.82 3.73 -26.25
CA LEU A 97 -10.04 3.54 -27.03
C LEU A 97 -11.29 3.47 -26.16
N SER A 98 -11.13 3.33 -24.84
CA SER A 98 -12.24 3.26 -23.91
C SER A 98 -12.89 4.63 -23.69
N THR A 99 -14.18 4.60 -23.48
CA THR A 99 -14.99 5.78 -23.16
C THR A 99 -15.41 5.78 -21.69
N MET A 100 -15.85 6.94 -21.18
CA MET A 100 -16.41 7.02 -19.83
C MET A 100 -17.69 6.14 -19.69
N ALA A 101 -18.44 5.96 -20.78
CA ALA A 101 -19.59 5.07 -20.80
C ALA A 101 -19.20 3.58 -20.62
N ASP A 102 -18.07 3.15 -21.19
CA ASP A 102 -17.56 1.77 -20.98
C ASP A 102 -17.21 1.53 -19.51
N ILE A 103 -16.60 2.51 -18.86
CA ILE A 103 -16.26 2.47 -17.44
C ILE A 103 -17.54 2.45 -16.58
N ALA A 104 -18.50 3.31 -16.85
CA ALA A 104 -19.78 3.34 -16.14
C ALA A 104 -20.52 1.98 -16.29
N ASN A 105 -20.51 1.41 -17.48
CA ASN A 105 -21.09 0.08 -17.74
C ASN A 105 -20.35 -1.04 -16.96
N ALA A 106 -19.03 -0.97 -16.84
CA ALA A 106 -18.27 -1.92 -16.04
C ALA A 106 -18.66 -1.80 -14.56
N ILE A 107 -18.70 -0.58 -14.01
CA ILE A 107 -19.09 -0.34 -12.61
C ILE A 107 -20.52 -0.83 -12.34
N ASN A 108 -21.44 -0.64 -13.29
CA ASN A 108 -22.85 -1.03 -13.15
C ASN A 108 -23.06 -2.56 -13.00
N GLN A 109 -22.04 -3.37 -13.32
CA GLN A 109 -22.08 -4.82 -13.13
C GLN A 109 -21.93 -5.24 -11.66
N ASP A 110 -21.43 -4.34 -10.78
CA ASP A 110 -21.32 -4.60 -9.34
C ASP A 110 -22.14 -3.55 -8.56
N PRO A 111 -23.30 -3.93 -8.00
CA PRO A 111 -24.15 -2.99 -7.26
C PRO A 111 -23.47 -2.36 -6.03
N VAL A 112 -22.51 -3.05 -5.42
CA VAL A 112 -21.78 -2.53 -4.25
C VAL A 112 -20.84 -1.40 -4.68
N VAL A 113 -20.05 -1.63 -5.72
CA VAL A 113 -19.15 -0.62 -6.29
C VAL A 113 -19.97 0.55 -6.84
N ALA A 114 -21.04 0.28 -7.60
CA ALA A 114 -21.94 1.29 -8.15
C ALA A 114 -22.51 2.22 -7.06
N THR A 115 -23.02 1.63 -5.98
CA THR A 115 -23.56 2.40 -4.85
C THR A 115 -22.51 3.27 -4.19
N LYS A 116 -21.30 2.75 -3.99
CA LYS A 116 -20.18 3.49 -3.38
C LYS A 116 -19.76 4.67 -4.26
N VAL A 117 -19.65 4.48 -5.57
CA VAL A 117 -19.32 5.54 -6.53
C VAL A 117 -20.39 6.64 -6.53
N LEU A 118 -21.67 6.27 -6.53
CA LEU A 118 -22.77 7.25 -6.44
C LEU A 118 -22.74 8.04 -5.12
N ARG A 119 -22.45 7.36 -3.99
CA ARG A 119 -22.32 8.04 -2.69
C ARG A 119 -21.18 9.06 -2.71
N LEU A 120 -20.02 8.72 -3.25
CA LEU A 120 -18.90 9.67 -3.35
C LEU A 120 -19.25 10.86 -4.22
N ALA A 121 -19.84 10.63 -5.39
CA ALA A 121 -20.27 11.69 -6.29
C ALA A 121 -21.32 12.64 -5.65
N ASN A 122 -22.04 12.18 -4.65
CA ASN A 122 -23.01 12.96 -3.87
C ASN A 122 -22.48 13.45 -2.51
N SER A 123 -21.22 13.15 -2.17
CA SER A 123 -20.60 13.64 -0.94
C SER A 123 -20.39 15.16 -0.99
N VAL A 124 -20.16 15.78 0.17
CA VAL A 124 -19.93 17.22 0.28
C VAL A 124 -18.72 17.67 -0.55
N ALA A 125 -17.67 16.83 -0.65
CA ALA A 125 -16.45 17.16 -1.40
C ALA A 125 -16.69 17.28 -2.91
N PHE A 126 -17.59 16.46 -3.47
CA PHE A 126 -17.92 16.45 -4.91
C PHE A 126 -19.34 16.94 -5.17
N GLY A 127 -20.10 17.21 -4.12
CA GLY A 127 -21.50 17.58 -4.17
C GLY A 127 -21.73 18.91 -4.88
N GLY A 128 -22.59 18.89 -5.90
CA GLY A 128 -23.23 20.06 -6.45
C GLY A 128 -24.58 20.30 -5.78
N THR A 129 -25.28 21.30 -6.24
CA THR A 129 -26.65 21.62 -5.78
C THR A 129 -27.69 20.56 -6.15
N GLN A 130 -27.32 19.59 -6.98
CA GLN A 130 -28.23 18.59 -7.54
C GLN A 130 -27.74 17.18 -7.22
N GLU A 131 -28.61 16.35 -6.64
CA GLU A 131 -28.34 14.94 -6.38
C GLU A 131 -28.22 14.16 -7.68
N ILE A 132 -27.21 13.28 -7.74
CA ILE A 132 -26.93 12.38 -8.86
C ILE A 132 -27.51 11.01 -8.56
N SER A 133 -28.27 10.47 -9.52
CA SER A 133 -28.87 9.14 -9.45
C SER A 133 -28.35 8.15 -10.51
N SER A 134 -27.55 8.60 -11.48
CA SER A 134 -26.98 7.75 -12.52
C SER A 134 -25.46 7.67 -12.44
N LEU A 135 -24.90 6.50 -12.80
CA LEU A 135 -23.46 6.30 -12.88
C LEU A 135 -22.78 7.17 -13.93
N ASP A 136 -23.43 7.43 -15.07
CA ASP A 136 -22.88 8.32 -16.11
C ASP A 136 -22.65 9.74 -15.59
N GLN A 137 -23.61 10.25 -14.80
CA GLN A 137 -23.47 11.55 -14.15
C GLN A 137 -22.40 11.52 -13.04
N ALA A 138 -22.33 10.42 -12.26
CA ALA A 138 -21.32 10.25 -11.24
C ALA A 138 -19.91 10.20 -11.84
N CYS A 139 -19.73 9.42 -12.90
CA CYS A 139 -18.46 9.34 -13.63
C CYS A 139 -18.05 10.70 -14.23
N THR A 140 -19.02 11.46 -14.76
CA THR A 140 -18.77 12.80 -15.29
C THR A 140 -18.40 13.79 -14.19
N ARG A 141 -19.02 13.70 -13.01
CA ARG A 141 -18.76 14.60 -11.88
C ARG A 141 -17.40 14.34 -11.23
N LEU A 142 -17.05 13.07 -11.01
CA LEU A 142 -15.79 12.68 -10.42
C LEU A 142 -14.62 12.84 -11.41
N GLY A 143 -14.86 12.60 -12.68
CA GLY A 143 -13.80 12.47 -13.68
C GLY A 143 -13.04 11.14 -13.57
N LEU A 144 -12.26 10.84 -14.62
CA LEU A 144 -11.60 9.53 -14.76
C LEU A 144 -10.64 9.23 -13.63
N LYS A 145 -9.78 10.16 -13.27
CA LYS A 145 -8.72 9.94 -12.25
C LYS A 145 -9.31 9.64 -10.88
N GLU A 146 -10.25 10.47 -10.43
CA GLU A 146 -10.91 10.29 -9.14
C GLU A 146 -11.72 8.98 -9.09
N LEU A 147 -12.40 8.66 -10.18
CA LEU A 147 -13.16 7.43 -10.30
C LEU A 147 -12.25 6.19 -10.16
N VAL A 148 -11.09 6.19 -10.82
CA VAL A 148 -10.12 5.09 -10.73
C VAL A 148 -9.58 4.96 -9.31
N ARG A 149 -9.16 6.05 -8.67
CA ARG A 149 -8.70 6.03 -7.27
C ARG A 149 -9.77 5.49 -6.33
N THR A 150 -10.99 5.96 -6.47
CA THR A 150 -12.14 5.47 -5.68
C THR A 150 -12.35 3.97 -5.85
N VAL A 151 -12.35 3.48 -7.08
CA VAL A 151 -12.54 2.05 -7.37
C VAL A 151 -11.39 1.22 -6.81
N GLN A 152 -10.16 1.71 -6.89
CA GLN A 152 -8.99 1.07 -6.27
C GLN A 152 -9.14 1.01 -4.75
N ALA A 153 -9.49 2.10 -4.09
CA ALA A 153 -9.74 2.11 -2.65
C ALA A 153 -10.87 1.14 -2.24
N ILE A 154 -11.98 1.09 -3.00
CA ILE A 154 -13.06 0.12 -2.79
C ILE A 154 -12.53 -1.31 -2.88
N ALA A 155 -11.71 -1.61 -3.88
CA ALA A 155 -11.13 -2.93 -4.10
C ALA A 155 -10.26 -3.38 -2.91
N TYR A 156 -9.35 -2.52 -2.46
CA TYR A 156 -8.44 -2.83 -1.36
C TYR A 156 -9.13 -2.85 0.00
N SER A 157 -10.23 -2.10 0.21
CA SER A 157 -10.96 -2.09 1.48
C SER A 157 -11.40 -3.48 1.94
N GLY A 158 -11.64 -4.40 1.01
CA GLY A 158 -12.01 -5.77 1.29
C GLY A 158 -10.96 -6.57 2.07
N LEU A 159 -9.68 -6.22 1.93
CA LEU A 159 -8.55 -6.89 2.60
C LEU A 159 -8.50 -6.58 4.10
N TYR A 160 -9.07 -5.45 4.53
CA TYR A 160 -9.07 -4.98 5.91
C TYR A 160 -10.29 -5.45 6.72
N ARG A 161 -11.07 -6.41 6.19
CA ARG A 161 -12.25 -6.96 6.86
C ARG A 161 -11.90 -8.20 7.64
N SER A 162 -12.44 -8.33 8.85
CA SER A 162 -12.35 -9.53 9.66
C SER A 162 -13.67 -9.85 10.36
N THR A 163 -14.01 -11.12 10.38
CA THR A 163 -15.11 -11.64 11.21
C THR A 163 -14.73 -11.77 12.68
N LYS A 164 -13.41 -11.73 13.00
CA LYS A 164 -12.90 -11.81 14.38
C LYS A 164 -12.94 -10.42 15.03
N PRO A 165 -13.71 -10.24 16.12
CA PRO A 165 -13.80 -8.94 16.80
C PRO A 165 -12.44 -8.40 17.26
N SER A 166 -11.54 -9.29 17.71
CA SER A 166 -10.23 -8.92 18.25
C SER A 166 -9.28 -8.26 17.25
N VAL A 167 -9.48 -8.47 15.96
CA VAL A 167 -8.65 -7.88 14.89
C VAL A 167 -9.40 -6.86 14.05
N ARG A 168 -10.72 -6.81 14.16
CA ARG A 168 -11.53 -5.90 13.35
C ARG A 168 -11.19 -4.45 13.59
N GLU A 169 -11.10 -4.04 14.85
CA GLU A 169 -10.76 -2.66 15.23
C GLU A 169 -9.37 -2.28 14.73
N THR A 170 -8.39 -3.17 14.92
CA THR A 170 -7.02 -2.96 14.43
C THR A 170 -6.96 -2.79 12.91
N LEU A 171 -7.66 -3.67 12.16
CA LEU A 171 -7.73 -3.56 10.70
C LEU A 171 -8.50 -2.31 10.25
N GLN A 172 -9.51 -1.86 10.99
CA GLN A 172 -10.21 -0.60 10.70
C GLN A 172 -9.30 0.61 10.92
N MET A 173 -8.50 0.62 11.99
CA MET A 173 -7.51 1.68 12.22
C MET A 173 -6.45 1.68 11.11
N LEU A 174 -5.90 0.52 10.77
CA LEU A 174 -4.93 0.38 9.69
C LEU A 174 -5.52 0.81 8.34
N TRP A 175 -6.80 0.48 8.07
CA TRP A 175 -7.47 0.96 6.85
C TRP A 175 -7.55 2.49 6.79
N ARG A 176 -7.91 3.14 7.90
CA ARG A 176 -7.96 4.61 7.96
C ARG A 176 -6.58 5.23 7.74
N HIS A 177 -5.54 4.65 8.35
CA HIS A 177 -4.15 5.03 8.12
C HIS A 177 -3.77 4.90 6.64
N THR A 178 -4.04 3.74 6.04
CA THR A 178 -3.74 3.46 4.63
C THR A 178 -4.41 4.45 3.67
N VAL A 179 -5.68 4.76 3.89
CA VAL A 179 -6.42 5.75 3.08
C VAL A 179 -5.79 7.14 3.24
N ALA A 180 -5.46 7.52 4.47
CA ALA A 180 -4.85 8.82 4.74
C ALA A 180 -3.45 8.93 4.11
N THR A 181 -2.63 7.89 4.20
CA THR A 181 -1.32 7.83 3.54
C THR A 181 -1.47 7.90 2.02
N SER A 182 -2.47 7.23 1.44
CA SER A 182 -2.74 7.28 -0.02
C SER A 182 -3.06 8.70 -0.49
N GLU A 183 -3.97 9.37 0.19
CA GLU A 183 -4.35 10.75 -0.14
C GLU A 183 -3.18 11.72 0.08
N ALA A 184 -2.44 11.55 1.16
CA ALA A 184 -1.24 12.36 1.43
C ALA A 184 -0.17 12.15 0.36
N ALA A 185 0.10 10.91 -0.06
CA ALA A 185 1.07 10.59 -1.12
C ALA A 185 0.65 11.20 -2.46
N HIS A 186 -0.65 11.15 -2.78
CA HIS A 186 -1.20 11.80 -3.97
C HIS A 186 -0.98 13.32 -3.94
N GLU A 187 -1.34 13.99 -2.83
CA GLU A 187 -1.24 15.45 -2.73
C GLU A 187 0.22 15.93 -2.70
N LEU A 188 1.12 15.19 -2.02
CA LEU A 188 2.56 15.46 -2.06
C LEU A 188 3.12 15.31 -3.48
N ALA A 189 2.75 14.24 -4.18
CA ALA A 189 3.18 14.02 -5.55
C ALA A 189 2.63 15.08 -6.52
N ARG A 190 1.42 15.59 -6.29
CA ARG A 190 0.88 16.71 -7.10
C ARG A 190 1.77 17.96 -7.07
N ILE A 191 2.51 18.17 -5.98
CA ILE A 191 3.45 19.29 -5.83
C ILE A 191 4.79 18.94 -6.48
N ARG A 192 5.29 17.72 -6.30
CA ARG A 192 6.66 17.30 -6.64
C ARG A 192 6.79 16.69 -8.04
N CYS A 193 5.89 15.78 -8.38
CA CYS A 193 5.89 15.00 -9.64
C CYS A 193 4.43 14.75 -10.08
N PRO A 194 3.72 15.76 -10.61
CA PRO A 194 2.27 15.69 -10.87
C PRO A 194 1.84 14.54 -11.80
N GLU A 195 2.74 14.09 -12.68
CA GLU A 195 2.53 12.97 -13.59
C GLU A 195 2.43 11.63 -12.86
N SER A 196 3.07 11.49 -11.69
CA SER A 196 3.10 10.27 -10.88
C SER A 196 2.08 10.31 -9.72
N ALA A 197 1.25 11.34 -9.60
CA ALA A 197 0.36 11.51 -8.45
C ALA A 197 -0.59 10.31 -8.25
N ASP A 198 -1.19 9.80 -9.32
CA ASP A 198 -2.09 8.64 -9.24
C ASP A 198 -1.32 7.34 -8.91
N GLU A 199 -0.05 7.22 -9.34
CA GLU A 199 0.83 6.11 -8.96
C GLU A 199 1.18 6.20 -7.48
N MET A 200 1.47 7.38 -6.95
CA MET A 200 1.77 7.58 -5.53
C MET A 200 0.56 7.33 -4.63
N PHE A 201 -0.66 7.65 -5.08
CA PHE A 201 -1.87 7.21 -4.38
C PHE A 201 -1.88 5.69 -4.20
N MET A 202 -1.62 4.95 -5.27
CA MET A 202 -1.56 3.49 -5.21
C MET A 202 -0.40 2.98 -4.35
N ALA A 203 0.77 3.61 -4.43
CA ALA A 203 1.91 3.26 -3.59
C ALA A 203 1.54 3.40 -2.10
N GLY A 204 0.88 4.50 -1.71
CA GLY A 204 0.33 4.70 -0.37
C GLY A 204 -0.76 3.67 0.00
N LEU A 205 -1.56 3.21 -0.96
CA LEU A 205 -2.62 2.22 -0.71
C LEU A 205 -2.07 0.81 -0.44
N VAL A 206 -0.89 0.50 -0.94
CA VAL A 206 -0.29 -0.86 -0.83
C VAL A 206 0.89 -0.94 0.13
N HIS A 207 1.41 0.20 0.64
CA HIS A 207 2.64 0.23 1.43
C HIS A 207 2.59 -0.70 2.66
N ASP A 208 1.42 -0.79 3.31
CA ASP A 208 1.18 -1.55 4.55
C ASP A 208 0.40 -2.85 4.37
N LEU A 209 0.33 -3.42 3.16
CA LEU A 209 -0.32 -4.72 2.94
C LEU A 209 0.30 -5.84 3.78
N GLY A 210 1.58 -5.72 4.12
CA GLY A 210 2.25 -6.66 5.00
C GLY A 210 1.72 -6.63 6.43
N ALA A 211 1.35 -5.48 6.95
CA ALA A 211 0.70 -5.34 8.25
C ALA A 211 -0.64 -6.09 8.29
N VAL A 212 -1.47 -5.91 7.26
CA VAL A 212 -2.73 -6.67 7.10
C VAL A 212 -2.48 -8.17 7.15
N LEU A 213 -1.46 -8.63 6.41
CA LEU A 213 -1.10 -10.04 6.35
C LEU A 213 -0.67 -10.56 7.72
N LEU A 214 0.25 -9.88 8.39
CA LEU A 214 0.78 -10.27 9.69
C LEU A 214 -0.30 -10.28 10.78
N ILE A 215 -1.16 -9.27 10.85
CA ILE A 215 -2.29 -9.20 11.78
C ILE A 215 -3.18 -10.43 11.58
N ASN A 216 -3.49 -10.80 10.35
CA ASN A 216 -4.31 -11.99 10.06
C ASN A 216 -3.58 -13.30 10.42
N ILE A 217 -2.29 -13.44 10.15
CA ILE A 217 -1.50 -14.62 10.54
C ILE A 217 -1.50 -14.79 12.05
N ILE A 218 -1.19 -13.72 12.80
CA ILE A 218 -1.15 -13.71 14.27
C ILE A 218 -2.52 -14.08 14.83
N ALA A 219 -3.59 -13.47 14.33
CA ALA A 219 -4.95 -13.73 14.78
C ALA A 219 -5.41 -15.18 14.59
N HIS A 220 -4.84 -15.89 13.60
CA HIS A 220 -5.18 -17.29 13.31
C HIS A 220 -4.12 -18.28 13.80
N SER A 221 -3.11 -17.80 14.54
CA SER A 221 -2.11 -18.68 15.12
C SER A 221 -2.64 -19.37 16.39
N PRO A 222 -2.44 -20.69 16.55
CA PRO A 222 -2.79 -21.40 17.77
C PRO A 222 -1.91 -21.02 18.97
N VAL A 223 -0.83 -20.31 18.74
CA VAL A 223 0.12 -19.87 19.79
C VAL A 223 -0.44 -18.74 20.66
N THR A 224 -1.49 -18.06 20.20
CA THR A 224 -2.13 -16.96 20.91
C THR A 224 -3.31 -17.45 21.76
N SER A 225 -3.04 -18.13 22.88
CA SER A 225 -4.07 -18.41 23.87
C SER A 225 -4.37 -17.18 24.74
N ALA A 226 -5.64 -16.99 25.08
CA ALA A 226 -6.20 -15.76 25.66
C ALA A 226 -5.54 -15.23 26.97
N SER A 227 -4.74 -16.01 27.67
CA SER A 227 -4.04 -15.62 28.92
C SER A 227 -2.71 -14.89 28.70
N ARG A 228 -2.16 -14.91 27.49
CA ARG A 228 -0.92 -14.22 27.09
C ARG A 228 -1.18 -12.87 26.43
N LEU A 229 -2.43 -12.53 26.14
CA LEU A 229 -2.86 -11.44 25.24
C LEU A 229 -2.36 -10.02 25.57
N ARG A 230 -1.94 -9.72 26.79
CA ARG A 230 -1.43 -8.38 27.12
C ARG A 230 0.03 -8.19 26.72
N THR A 231 0.88 -9.15 27.05
CA THR A 231 2.30 -9.19 26.62
C THR A 231 2.45 -9.62 25.18
N GLU A 232 1.52 -10.40 24.63
CA GLU A 232 1.49 -10.85 23.24
C GLU A 232 0.97 -9.77 22.28
N ARG A 233 0.13 -8.84 22.74
CA ARG A 233 -0.33 -7.71 21.91
C ARG A 233 0.80 -6.72 21.66
N GLU A 234 1.59 -6.41 22.67
CA GLU A 234 2.80 -5.60 22.55
C GLU A 234 3.85 -6.30 21.68
N ALA A 235 4.11 -7.58 21.91
CA ALA A 235 5.03 -8.37 21.10
C ALA A 235 4.54 -8.58 19.65
N ALA A 236 3.23 -8.67 19.43
CA ALA A 236 2.65 -8.77 18.10
C ALA A 236 2.75 -7.43 17.34
N HIS A 237 2.59 -6.32 18.04
CA HIS A 237 2.78 -4.99 17.51
C HIS A 237 4.25 -4.74 17.16
N ASP A 238 5.19 -5.01 18.08
CA ASP A 238 6.62 -4.92 17.83
C ASP A 238 7.04 -5.80 16.63
N PHE A 239 6.43 -6.97 16.50
CA PHE A 239 6.69 -7.88 15.38
C PHE A 239 6.11 -7.33 14.07
N GLU A 240 4.92 -6.79 14.09
CA GLU A 240 4.28 -6.19 12.93
C GLU A 240 5.07 -4.98 12.46
N VAL A 241 5.39 -4.03 13.33
CA VAL A 241 6.23 -2.85 13.03
C VAL A 241 7.58 -3.26 12.42
N LYS A 242 8.19 -4.34 12.92
CA LYS A 242 9.50 -4.78 12.43
C LYS A 242 9.47 -5.50 11.09
N TYR A 243 8.38 -6.24 10.79
CA TYR A 243 8.36 -7.17 9.66
C TYR A 243 7.27 -6.89 8.63
N HIS A 244 6.46 -5.82 8.78
CA HIS A 244 5.41 -5.50 7.80
C HIS A 244 5.98 -5.23 6.41
N ALA A 245 7.09 -4.50 6.31
CA ALA A 245 7.75 -4.23 5.04
C ALA A 245 8.20 -5.51 4.33
N LEU A 246 8.81 -6.46 5.09
CA LEU A 246 9.19 -7.77 4.56
C LEU A 246 7.97 -8.59 4.12
N ALA A 247 6.91 -8.61 4.92
CA ALA A 247 5.68 -9.31 4.55
C ALA A 247 5.02 -8.65 3.33
N GLY A 248 5.04 -7.33 3.27
CA GLY A 248 4.48 -6.52 2.18
C GLY A 248 5.13 -6.79 0.84
N ILE A 249 6.46 -6.84 0.78
CA ILE A 249 7.17 -7.13 -0.48
C ILE A 249 6.80 -8.52 -1.05
N HIS A 250 6.51 -9.50 -0.19
CA HIS A 250 6.02 -10.80 -0.66
C HIS A 250 4.63 -10.68 -1.29
N VAL A 251 3.72 -9.89 -0.70
CA VAL A 251 2.39 -9.62 -1.29
C VAL A 251 2.51 -8.92 -2.62
N VAL A 252 3.31 -7.86 -2.69
CA VAL A 252 3.53 -7.06 -3.91
C VAL A 252 4.10 -7.93 -5.04
N SER A 253 5.07 -8.79 -4.72
CA SER A 253 5.70 -9.71 -5.68
C SER A 253 4.73 -10.78 -6.19
N GLU A 254 3.97 -11.44 -5.31
CA GLU A 254 2.97 -12.45 -5.69
C GLU A 254 1.85 -11.85 -6.55
N ARG A 255 1.49 -10.59 -6.34
CA ARG A 255 0.48 -9.88 -7.12
C ARG A 255 1.02 -9.27 -8.42
N ASN A 256 2.32 -9.41 -8.69
CA ASN A 256 3.00 -8.80 -9.84
C ASN A 256 2.73 -7.30 -9.98
N LEU A 257 2.72 -6.59 -8.85
CA LEU A 257 2.55 -5.14 -8.83
C LEU A 257 3.81 -4.44 -9.37
N PRO A 258 3.71 -3.19 -9.82
CA PRO A 258 4.84 -2.42 -10.31
C PRO A 258 6.02 -2.37 -9.34
N ASN A 259 7.23 -2.27 -9.88
CA ASN A 259 8.47 -2.24 -9.10
C ASN A 259 8.54 -1.04 -8.14
N THR A 260 7.98 0.10 -8.52
CA THR A 260 7.82 1.27 -7.64
C THR A 260 7.14 0.88 -6.33
N TYR A 261 6.06 0.07 -6.38
CA TYR A 261 5.36 -0.37 -5.17
C TYR A 261 6.19 -1.35 -4.34
N ALA A 262 7.03 -2.16 -4.97
CA ALA A 262 7.96 -3.02 -4.25
C ALA A 262 8.97 -2.19 -3.43
N PHE A 263 9.54 -1.14 -4.04
CA PHE A 263 10.48 -0.25 -3.36
C PHE A 263 9.79 0.57 -2.26
N THR A 264 8.64 1.16 -2.53
CA THR A 264 7.90 1.95 -1.53
C THR A 264 7.47 1.08 -0.35
N THR A 265 6.91 -0.12 -0.60
CA THR A 265 6.50 -1.05 0.46
C THR A 265 7.69 -1.51 1.31
N PHE A 266 8.85 -1.76 0.70
CA PHE A 266 9.97 -2.33 1.44
C PHE A 266 10.82 -1.27 2.18
N PHE A 267 11.00 -0.10 1.58
CA PHE A 267 11.91 0.91 2.11
C PHE A 267 11.25 2.13 2.77
N HIS A 268 9.89 2.26 2.76
CA HIS A 268 9.27 3.42 3.42
C HIS A 268 9.64 3.56 4.91
N PRO A 269 9.88 2.47 5.69
CA PRO A 269 10.29 2.66 7.07
C PRO A 269 11.70 3.29 7.19
N ASN A 270 12.54 3.12 6.16
CA ASN A 270 13.93 3.57 6.17
C ASN A 270 14.39 4.05 4.78
N PRO A 271 13.96 5.23 4.30
CA PRO A 271 14.27 5.74 2.96
C PRO A 271 15.76 5.88 2.66
N ALA A 272 16.61 6.03 3.69
CA ALA A 272 18.04 6.13 3.55
C ALA A 272 18.69 4.86 2.96
N ASP A 273 18.05 3.71 3.12
CA ASP A 273 18.56 2.42 2.68
C ASP A 273 18.21 2.09 1.21
N VAL A 274 17.52 2.98 0.49
CA VAL A 274 17.15 2.77 -0.91
C VAL A 274 18.40 2.65 -1.78
N PRO A 275 18.64 1.48 -2.40
CA PRO A 275 19.87 1.23 -3.16
C PRO A 275 19.83 1.73 -4.61
N ALA A 276 18.74 2.34 -5.04
CA ALA A 276 18.48 2.77 -6.40
C ALA A 276 17.87 4.18 -6.41
N GLU A 277 18.62 5.14 -6.93
CA GLU A 277 18.24 6.57 -6.94
C GLU A 277 16.90 6.82 -7.65
N GLU A 278 16.61 6.05 -8.71
CA GLU A 278 15.37 6.17 -9.48
C GLU A 278 14.09 5.91 -8.67
N HIS A 279 14.19 5.21 -7.53
CA HIS A 279 13.05 4.93 -6.66
C HIS A 279 13.03 5.76 -5.38
N ARG A 280 14.10 6.53 -5.11
CA ARG A 280 14.27 7.26 -3.87
C ARG A 280 13.16 8.29 -3.65
N GLU A 281 12.81 9.07 -4.66
CA GLU A 281 11.75 10.08 -4.55
C GLU A 281 10.38 9.44 -4.22
N ALA A 282 10.03 8.32 -4.86
CA ALA A 282 8.78 7.62 -4.57
C ALA A 282 8.74 7.09 -3.13
N VAL A 283 9.84 6.53 -2.62
CA VAL A 283 9.94 6.03 -1.24
C VAL A 283 9.82 7.18 -0.24
N LEU A 284 10.52 8.32 -0.48
CA LEU A 284 10.42 9.51 0.35
C LEU A 284 9.01 10.10 0.37
N LEU A 285 8.33 10.13 -0.78
CA LEU A 285 6.95 10.61 -0.87
C LEU A 285 6.00 9.75 -0.02
N VAL A 286 6.13 8.42 -0.08
CA VAL A 286 5.28 7.53 0.74
C VAL A 286 5.61 7.67 2.22
N ARG A 287 6.89 7.75 2.59
CA ARG A 287 7.29 7.98 4.00
C ARG A 287 6.77 9.32 4.53
N ALA A 288 6.93 10.39 3.78
CA ALA A 288 6.42 11.71 4.15
C ALA A 288 4.88 11.73 4.23
N ALA A 289 4.22 10.98 3.36
CA ALA A 289 2.78 10.82 3.36
C ALA A 289 2.28 10.09 4.61
N GLU A 290 2.97 9.04 5.04
CA GLU A 290 2.71 8.33 6.30
C GLU A 290 2.81 9.29 7.48
N ARG A 291 3.90 10.06 7.58
CA ARG A 291 4.09 11.08 8.62
C ARG A 291 3.00 12.14 8.60
N LEU A 292 2.59 12.59 7.43
CA LEU A 292 1.51 13.58 7.28
C LEU A 292 0.16 12.98 7.71
N ALA A 293 -0.14 11.73 7.37
CA ALA A 293 -1.34 11.02 7.80
C ALA A 293 -1.41 10.88 9.32
N GLU A 294 -0.30 10.56 9.98
CA GLU A 294 -0.18 10.51 11.44
C GLU A 294 -0.50 11.86 12.07
N THR A 295 0.03 12.95 11.51
CA THR A 295 -0.24 14.33 11.98
C THR A 295 -1.71 14.71 11.84
N CYS A 296 -2.39 14.20 10.81
CA CYS A 296 -3.83 14.36 10.61
C CYS A 296 -4.68 13.51 11.58
N GLY A 297 -4.06 12.74 12.49
CA GLY A 297 -4.77 11.90 13.46
C GLY A 297 -5.12 10.49 12.93
N TYR A 298 -4.50 10.07 11.84
CA TYR A 298 -4.67 8.73 11.25
C TYR A 298 -3.48 7.81 11.52
N GLY A 299 -2.70 8.05 12.58
CA GLY A 299 -1.62 7.18 13.00
C GLY A 299 -2.14 5.81 13.45
N PHE A 300 -1.40 4.75 13.12
CA PHE A 300 -1.73 3.40 13.55
C PHE A 300 -1.41 3.19 15.05
N ASP A 301 -0.37 3.84 15.56
CA ASP A 301 0.16 3.67 16.92
C ASP A 301 -0.34 4.67 17.96
N GLY A 302 -1.34 5.47 17.63
CA GLY A 302 -2.00 6.36 18.59
C GLY A 302 -1.24 7.64 18.95
N GLY A 303 -0.28 8.07 18.16
CA GLY A 303 0.25 9.42 18.26
C GLY A 303 1.77 9.54 18.28
N LEU A 304 2.32 9.83 17.14
CA LEU A 304 3.62 10.46 17.04
C LEU A 304 3.45 12.00 17.25
N GLU A 305 4.53 12.66 17.62
CA GLU A 305 4.57 14.13 17.68
C GLU A 305 4.13 14.71 16.32
N PRO A 306 3.40 15.82 16.32
CA PRO A 306 3.03 16.49 15.08
C PRO A 306 4.25 16.74 14.20
N VAL A 307 4.13 16.42 12.92
CA VAL A 307 5.22 16.63 11.96
C VAL A 307 5.45 18.13 11.81
N SER A 308 6.69 18.55 11.95
CA SER A 308 7.13 19.93 11.66
C SER A 308 7.82 19.98 10.30
N ALA A 309 7.98 21.17 9.74
CA ALA A 309 8.76 21.37 8.53
C ALA A 309 10.25 20.96 8.66
N ASP A 310 10.73 20.81 9.90
CA ASP A 310 12.08 20.37 10.23
C ASP A 310 12.20 18.84 10.31
N ASP A 311 11.10 18.10 10.12
CA ASP A 311 11.15 16.65 10.02
C ASP A 311 12.06 16.26 8.84
N PRO A 312 13.08 15.40 9.04
CA PRO A 312 14.08 15.10 8.02
C PRO A 312 13.48 14.61 6.69
N ASP A 313 12.41 13.79 6.78
CA ASP A 313 11.76 13.23 5.59
C ASP A 313 11.01 14.30 4.80
N LEU A 314 10.40 15.27 5.49
CA LEU A 314 9.71 16.41 4.88
C LEU A 314 10.69 17.50 4.40
N ALA A 315 11.76 17.74 5.15
CA ALA A 315 12.80 18.71 4.79
C ALA A 315 13.49 18.32 3.46
N GLU A 316 13.71 17.03 3.23
CA GLU A 316 14.27 16.54 1.97
C GLU A 316 13.33 16.81 0.77
N LEU A 317 12.02 16.86 1.00
CA LEU A 317 11.04 17.25 -0.02
C LEU A 317 10.97 18.77 -0.25
N GLY A 318 11.60 19.59 0.60
CA GLY A 318 11.64 21.04 0.46
C GLY A 318 10.29 21.72 0.70
N LEU A 319 9.43 21.16 1.55
CA LEU A 319 8.11 21.70 1.88
C LEU A 319 8.22 22.79 2.92
N SER A 320 7.49 23.89 2.72
CA SER A 320 7.36 24.96 3.71
C SER A 320 6.31 24.61 4.78
N ALA A 321 6.34 25.31 5.91
CA ALA A 321 5.30 25.17 6.94
C ALA A 321 3.89 25.49 6.38
N GLU A 322 3.78 26.48 5.48
CA GLU A 322 2.52 26.82 4.81
C GLU A 322 2.03 25.70 3.89
N ASP A 323 2.96 25.02 3.19
CA ASP A 323 2.61 23.84 2.37
C ASP A 323 2.06 22.72 3.24
N LEU A 324 2.67 22.47 4.41
CA LEU A 324 2.22 21.44 5.34
C LEU A 324 0.83 21.73 5.90
N GLU A 325 0.55 22.97 6.36
CA GLU A 325 -0.79 23.35 6.84
C GLU A 325 -1.86 23.17 5.74
N ARG A 326 -1.55 23.59 4.52
CA ARG A 326 -2.44 23.40 3.36
C ARG A 326 -2.68 21.94 3.08
N LEU A 327 -1.63 21.13 3.04
CA LEU A 327 -1.71 19.68 2.80
C LEU A 327 -2.52 18.97 3.88
N GLN A 328 -2.33 19.29 5.16
CA GLN A 328 -3.11 18.73 6.26
C GLN A 328 -4.60 18.97 6.09
N ALA A 329 -5.00 20.18 5.71
CA ALA A 329 -6.41 20.51 5.47
C ALA A 329 -6.98 19.75 4.25
N GLN A 330 -6.21 19.67 3.16
CA GLN A 330 -6.61 18.95 1.94
C GLN A 330 -6.74 17.45 2.18
N VAL A 331 -5.73 16.83 2.81
CA VAL A 331 -5.71 15.40 3.12
C VAL A 331 -6.87 15.04 4.05
N SER A 332 -7.09 15.79 5.13
CA SER A 332 -8.20 15.51 6.06
C SER A 332 -9.56 15.53 5.36
N GLY A 333 -9.82 16.51 4.51
CA GLY A 333 -11.08 16.59 3.76
C GLY A 333 -11.26 15.46 2.75
N ALA A 334 -10.20 15.09 2.02
CA ALA A 334 -10.23 13.97 1.06
C ALA A 334 -10.43 12.63 1.77
N VAL A 335 -9.71 12.41 2.87
CA VAL A 335 -9.81 11.18 3.69
C VAL A 335 -11.22 10.98 4.24
N GLU A 336 -11.82 12.02 4.85
CA GLU A 336 -13.19 11.93 5.36
C GLU A 336 -14.17 11.52 4.25
N SER A 337 -14.08 12.17 3.08
CA SER A 337 -14.95 11.89 1.95
C SER A 337 -14.79 10.46 1.41
N LEU A 338 -13.56 9.96 1.34
CA LEU A 338 -13.29 8.61 0.86
C LEU A 338 -13.69 7.56 1.91
N LEU A 339 -13.38 7.77 3.19
CA LEU A 339 -13.74 6.85 4.27
C LEU A 339 -15.25 6.67 4.44
N ASP A 340 -16.04 7.72 4.22
CA ASP A 340 -17.51 7.62 4.21
C ASP A 340 -18.04 6.60 3.21
N VAL A 341 -17.30 6.38 2.13
CA VAL A 341 -17.67 5.48 1.04
C VAL A 341 -17.05 4.10 1.18
N VAL A 342 -15.78 4.05 1.63
CA VAL A 342 -14.99 2.80 1.66
C VAL A 342 -14.81 2.22 3.06
N SER A 343 -15.60 2.65 4.04
CA SER A 343 -15.57 2.09 5.41
C SER A 343 -15.72 0.56 5.42
N VAL A 344 -14.96 -0.09 6.28
CA VAL A 344 -14.85 -1.56 6.43
C VAL A 344 -15.52 -2.06 7.72
#